data_6a91de5962365f3c777e9a94eb6afeaf
#
_entry.id   6a91de5962365f3c777e9a94eb6afeaf
#
_cell.length_a   1.000
_cell.length_b   1.000
_cell.length_c   1.000
_cell.angle_alpha   90.00
_cell.angle_beta   90.00
_cell.angle_gamma   90.00
#
_symmetry.space_group_name_H-M   'P 1'
#
loop_
_entity.id
_entity.type
_entity.pdbx_description
1 polymer ?
#
loop_
_entity_poly.entity_id
_entity_poly.type
_entity_poly.pdbx_seq_one_letter_code
_entity_poly.pdbx_strand_id
1 'polypeptide(L)'
;PKFIIDLATLTGAIIISLGEEYAGLFSNDDSLSNKIFKVGNETEEKVWRLPLHKNYNKLMDSTIADVQNINYSGGAGSITAAEFLQRFILNKTPWAHLDIAGMAFSKKASNLNPKGATGFGVRLLNKLIEENYE
;
A
#
# COMPACT_ATOMS: atom_id res chain seq x y z
N PRO A 1 2.35 -2.80 18.76
CA PRO A 1 3.23 -1.88 18.04
C PRO A 1 2.70 -0.44 18.11
N LYS A 2 3.57 0.55 17.90
CA LYS A 2 3.17 1.97 17.82
C LYS A 2 2.50 2.29 16.48
N PHE A 3 2.89 1.61 15.42
CA PHE A 3 2.29 1.64 14.09
C PHE A 3 2.66 0.36 13.33
N ILE A 4 1.96 0.11 12.23
CA ILE A 4 2.20 -1.02 11.32
C ILE A 4 2.32 -0.48 9.91
N ILE A 5 3.31 -0.94 9.16
CA ILE A 5 3.41 -0.74 7.71
C ILE A 5 3.59 -2.11 7.08
N ASP A 6 2.76 -2.43 6.13
CA ASP A 6 2.90 -3.63 5.31
C ASP A 6 3.10 -3.28 3.83
N LEU A 7 3.86 -4.10 3.15
CA LEU A 7 4.11 -3.99 1.71
C LEU A 7 3.76 -5.32 1.06
N ALA A 8 2.99 -5.27 -0.01
CA ALA A 8 2.66 -6.46 -0.77
C ALA A 8 2.49 -6.12 -2.26
N THR A 9 2.82 -7.06 -3.13
CA THR A 9 2.44 -7.06 -4.55
C THR A 9 1.00 -7.58 -4.66
N LEU A 10 0.05 -6.82 -4.11
CA LEU A 10 -1.25 -7.36 -3.75
C LEU A 10 -2.20 -7.47 -4.93
N THR A 11 -2.25 -6.43 -5.79
CA THR A 11 -3.31 -6.37 -6.79
C THR A 11 -2.82 -6.01 -8.21
N GLY A 12 -3.45 -6.62 -9.22
CA GLY A 12 -3.33 -6.14 -10.58
C GLY A 12 -4.02 -4.79 -10.81
N ALA A 13 -5.04 -4.48 -9.99
CA ALA A 13 -5.80 -3.24 -10.08
C ALA A 13 -4.94 -2.00 -9.84
N ILE A 14 -3.94 -2.07 -8.95
CA ILE A 14 -3.04 -0.94 -8.71
C ILE A 14 -2.15 -0.64 -9.91
N ILE A 15 -1.76 -1.66 -10.67
CA ILE A 15 -0.98 -1.49 -11.91
C ILE A 15 -1.83 -0.79 -12.98
N ILE A 16 -3.12 -1.11 -13.06
CA ILE A 16 -4.05 -0.44 -13.98
C ILE A 16 -4.21 1.03 -13.61
N SER A 17 -4.26 1.34 -12.29
CA SER A 17 -4.48 2.70 -11.81
C SER A 17 -3.24 3.59 -11.86
N LEU A 18 -2.10 3.07 -11.42
CA LEU A 18 -0.87 3.86 -11.18
C LEU A 18 0.31 3.43 -12.05
N GLY A 19 0.16 2.36 -12.81
CA GLY A 19 1.23 1.84 -13.66
C GLY A 19 2.45 1.37 -12.86
N GLU A 20 3.62 1.72 -13.35
CA GLU A 20 4.92 1.44 -12.75
C GLU A 20 5.59 2.72 -12.21
N GLU A 21 4.78 3.76 -11.87
CA GLU A 21 5.26 5.08 -11.42
C GLU A 21 5.07 5.34 -9.93
N TYR A 22 4.00 4.83 -9.34
CA TYR A 22 3.65 5.00 -7.94
C TYR A 22 3.19 3.68 -7.33
N ALA A 23 3.59 3.42 -6.08
CA ALA A 23 2.91 2.42 -5.27
C ALA A 23 1.58 2.99 -4.72
N GLY A 24 0.58 2.14 -4.55
CA GLY A 24 -0.66 2.54 -3.87
C GLY A 24 -0.45 2.62 -2.37
N LEU A 25 -0.80 3.75 -1.77
CA LEU A 25 -0.77 3.95 -0.32
C LEU A 25 -2.19 3.95 0.23
N PHE A 26 -2.44 3.15 1.25
CA PHE A 26 -3.68 3.11 2.02
C PHE A 26 -3.35 3.26 3.50
N SER A 27 -4.13 4.03 4.24
CA SER A 27 -3.85 4.23 5.66
C SER A 27 -5.10 4.65 6.43
N ASN A 28 -5.21 4.20 7.67
CA ASN A 28 -6.19 4.64 8.64
C ASN A 28 -5.72 5.86 9.46
N ASP A 29 -4.49 6.35 9.20
CA ASP A 29 -3.87 7.46 9.94
C ASP A 29 -3.26 8.49 8.98
N ASP A 30 -3.75 9.73 9.03
CA ASP A 30 -3.32 10.79 8.13
C ASP A 30 -1.88 11.24 8.40
N SER A 31 -1.45 11.25 9.65
CA SER A 31 -0.08 11.63 10.01
C SER A 31 0.93 10.64 9.46
N LEU A 32 0.69 9.33 9.65
CA LEU A 32 1.52 8.27 9.10
C LEU A 32 1.56 8.33 7.56
N SER A 33 0.39 8.49 6.94
CA SER A 33 0.28 8.61 5.48
C SER A 33 1.08 9.78 4.92
N ASN A 34 0.98 10.96 5.56
CA ASN A 34 1.70 12.16 5.12
C ASN A 34 3.23 12.01 5.25
N LYS A 35 3.71 11.38 6.33
CA LYS A 35 5.13 11.07 6.51
C LYS A 35 5.64 10.13 5.40
N ILE A 36 4.89 9.07 5.11
CA ILE A 36 5.24 8.12 4.03
C ILE A 36 5.28 8.83 2.68
N PHE A 37 4.28 9.64 2.37
CA PHE A 37 4.22 10.41 1.12
C PHE A 37 5.43 11.34 0.96
N LYS A 38 5.78 12.08 2.02
CA LYS A 38 6.94 12.99 2.03
C LYS A 38 8.23 12.23 1.72
N VAL A 39 8.55 11.19 2.50
CA VAL A 39 9.80 10.45 2.31
C VAL A 39 9.82 9.65 1.01
N GLY A 40 8.68 9.22 0.50
CA GLY A 40 8.55 8.60 -0.81
C GLY A 40 9.02 9.53 -1.93
N ASN A 41 8.65 10.81 -1.87
CA ASN A 41 9.12 11.82 -2.83
C ASN A 41 10.63 12.10 -2.67
N GLU A 42 11.14 12.16 -1.44
CA GLU A 42 12.56 12.42 -1.17
C GLU A 42 13.47 11.27 -1.63
N THR A 43 12.98 10.04 -1.56
CA THR A 43 13.74 8.83 -1.92
C THR A 43 13.52 8.35 -3.35
N GLU A 44 12.66 9.01 -4.10
CA GLU A 44 12.20 8.56 -5.43
C GLU A 44 11.48 7.19 -5.41
N GLU A 45 11.04 6.77 -4.22
CA GLU A 45 10.15 5.62 -4.02
C GLU A 45 8.72 6.14 -3.83
N LYS A 46 8.17 6.70 -4.89
CA LYS A 46 6.93 7.48 -4.86
C LYS A 46 5.70 6.64 -4.54
N VAL A 47 4.83 7.21 -3.73
CA VAL A 47 3.56 6.61 -3.36
C VAL A 47 2.41 7.57 -3.64
N TRP A 48 1.22 7.05 -3.91
CA TRP A 48 0.01 7.85 -4.06
C TRP A 48 -1.11 7.28 -3.21
N ARG A 49 -1.69 8.13 -2.36
CA ARG A 49 -2.75 7.70 -1.44
C ARG A 49 -4.08 7.52 -2.15
N LEU A 50 -4.70 6.36 -1.93
CA LEU A 50 -6.07 6.04 -2.34
C LEU A 50 -6.97 5.96 -1.10
N PRO A 51 -8.29 6.20 -1.24
CA PRO A 51 -9.18 6.29 -0.10
C PRO A 51 -9.51 4.91 0.49
N LEU A 52 -9.72 4.88 1.81
CA LEU A 52 -10.48 3.87 2.51
C LEU A 52 -11.87 4.45 2.83
N HIS A 53 -12.91 3.64 2.76
CA HIS A 53 -14.27 4.08 3.07
C HIS A 53 -15.17 2.91 3.43
N LYS A 54 -16.08 3.13 4.38
CA LYS A 54 -17.01 2.10 4.87
C LYS A 54 -17.81 1.38 3.76
N ASN A 55 -18.11 2.05 2.67
CA ASN A 55 -18.83 1.45 1.55
C ASN A 55 -17.96 0.47 0.77
N TYR A 56 -16.64 0.71 0.66
CA TYR A 56 -15.71 -0.28 0.13
C TYR A 56 -15.52 -1.45 1.09
N ASN A 57 -15.44 -1.18 2.39
CA ASN A 57 -15.33 -2.24 3.39
C ASN A 57 -16.51 -3.22 3.33
N LYS A 58 -17.73 -2.73 3.15
CA LYS A 58 -18.93 -3.59 2.99
C LYS A 58 -18.85 -4.56 1.82
N LEU A 59 -18.10 -4.24 0.76
CA LEU A 59 -17.92 -5.13 -0.38
C LEU A 59 -17.11 -6.39 -0.03
N MET A 60 -16.49 -6.42 1.14
CA MET A 60 -15.74 -7.57 1.65
C MET A 60 -16.55 -8.42 2.63
N ASP A 61 -17.82 -8.09 2.88
CA ASP A 61 -18.72 -8.90 3.70
C ASP A 61 -19.03 -10.22 3.02
N SER A 62 -19.16 -11.28 3.82
CA SER A 62 -19.54 -12.61 3.37
C SER A 62 -20.80 -13.08 4.09
N THR A 63 -21.63 -13.86 3.39
CA THR A 63 -22.81 -14.50 4.00
C THR A 63 -22.50 -15.89 4.54
N ILE A 64 -21.32 -16.44 4.24
CA ILE A 64 -20.92 -17.82 4.60
C ILE A 64 -19.60 -17.88 5.38
N ALA A 65 -18.92 -16.76 5.55
CA ALA A 65 -17.65 -16.65 6.27
C ALA A 65 -17.58 -15.30 6.99
N ASP A 66 -16.56 -15.09 7.83
CA ASP A 66 -16.33 -13.83 8.54
C ASP A 66 -16.02 -12.67 7.57
N VAL A 67 -15.38 -12.96 6.46
CA VAL A 67 -14.99 -12.03 5.41
C VAL A 67 -14.74 -12.79 4.11
N GLN A 68 -14.93 -12.13 2.97
CA GLN A 68 -14.49 -12.69 1.68
C GLN A 68 -13.13 -12.11 1.28
N ASN A 69 -12.33 -12.92 0.58
CA ASN A 69 -10.97 -12.55 0.18
C ASN A 69 -10.93 -11.66 -1.06
N ILE A 70 -11.98 -11.66 -1.86
CA ILE A 70 -12.05 -10.94 -3.14
C ILE A 70 -13.40 -10.23 -3.23
N ASN A 71 -13.39 -9.02 -3.78
CA ASN A 71 -14.61 -8.33 -4.17
C ASN A 71 -15.12 -8.87 -5.50
N TYR A 72 -16.21 -9.62 -5.46
CA TYR A 72 -16.83 -10.21 -6.65
C TYR A 72 -17.74 -9.23 -7.42
N SER A 73 -18.08 -8.08 -6.87
CA SER A 73 -18.90 -7.08 -7.55
C SER A 73 -18.15 -6.30 -8.64
N GLY A 74 -16.83 -6.44 -8.68
CA GLY A 74 -15.95 -5.71 -9.60
C GLY A 74 -15.70 -4.27 -9.19
N GLY A 75 -14.63 -3.67 -9.70
CA GLY A 75 -14.21 -2.31 -9.39
C GLY A 75 -13.49 -2.15 -8.05
N ALA A 76 -12.79 -1.04 -7.90
CA ALA A 76 -12.05 -0.67 -6.69
C ALA A 76 -11.15 -1.78 -6.11
N GLY A 77 -10.57 -2.62 -6.94
CA GLY A 77 -9.89 -3.85 -6.51
C GLY A 77 -8.76 -3.63 -5.52
N SER A 78 -7.94 -2.61 -5.70
CA SER A 78 -6.85 -2.29 -4.77
C SER A 78 -7.38 -1.72 -3.44
N ILE A 79 -8.45 -0.94 -3.48
CA ILE A 79 -9.08 -0.37 -2.28
C ILE A 79 -9.76 -1.46 -1.45
N THR A 80 -10.53 -2.35 -2.09
CA THR A 80 -11.19 -3.45 -1.38
C THR A 80 -10.20 -4.45 -0.80
N ALA A 81 -9.07 -4.69 -1.47
CA ALA A 81 -7.99 -5.49 -0.92
C ALA A 81 -7.36 -4.83 0.33
N ALA A 82 -7.15 -3.52 0.31
CA ALA A 82 -6.69 -2.78 1.48
C ALA A 82 -7.72 -2.79 2.62
N GLU A 83 -9.02 -2.68 2.31
CA GLU A 83 -10.10 -2.81 3.31
C GLU A 83 -10.14 -4.21 3.93
N PHE A 84 -9.85 -5.25 3.17
CA PHE A 84 -9.68 -6.60 3.70
C PHE A 84 -8.55 -6.63 4.74
N LEU A 85 -7.37 -6.11 4.41
CA LEU A 85 -6.22 -6.05 5.33
C LEU A 85 -6.54 -5.24 6.58
N GLN A 86 -7.24 -4.11 6.45
CA GLN A 86 -7.59 -3.25 7.57
C GLN A 86 -8.42 -3.97 8.64
N ARG A 87 -9.24 -4.96 8.28
CA ARG A 87 -10.04 -5.74 9.24
C ARG A 87 -9.20 -6.49 10.26
N PHE A 88 -7.93 -6.74 9.97
CA PHE A 88 -6.99 -7.42 10.87
C PHE A 88 -6.18 -6.45 11.74
N ILE A 89 -6.37 -5.14 11.57
CA ILE A 89 -5.70 -4.11 12.39
C ILE A 89 -6.52 -3.88 13.64
N LEU A 90 -5.98 -4.30 14.78
CA LEU A 90 -6.65 -4.20 16.09
C LEU A 90 -6.31 -2.88 16.79
N ASN A 91 -7.17 -2.52 17.76
CA ASN A 91 -6.94 -1.40 18.69
C ASN A 91 -6.74 -0.02 18.02
N LYS A 92 -7.23 0.15 16.80
CA LYS A 92 -7.03 1.37 16.00
C LYS A 92 -5.54 1.75 15.87
N THR A 93 -4.66 0.76 15.87
CA THR A 93 -3.24 0.99 15.63
C THR A 93 -3.05 1.74 14.32
N PRO A 94 -2.25 2.84 14.29
CA PRO A 94 -1.89 3.50 13.04
C PRO A 94 -1.30 2.48 12.05
N TRP A 95 -1.87 2.44 10.85
CA TRP A 95 -1.51 1.44 9.84
C TRP A 95 -1.43 2.07 8.46
N ALA A 96 -0.48 1.61 7.69
CA ALA A 96 -0.36 1.90 6.27
C ALA A 96 -0.05 0.63 5.49
N HIS A 97 -0.71 0.47 4.36
CA HIS A 97 -0.44 -0.56 3.36
C HIS A 97 0.12 0.08 2.10
N LEU A 98 1.19 -0.49 1.57
CA LEU A 98 1.75 -0.14 0.27
C LEU A 98 1.51 -1.30 -0.71
N ASP A 99 0.62 -1.08 -1.69
CA ASP A 99 0.50 -2.01 -2.82
C ASP A 99 1.59 -1.69 -3.84
N ILE A 100 2.63 -2.52 -3.83
CA ILE A 100 3.84 -2.35 -4.63
C ILE A 100 3.86 -3.22 -5.90
N ALA A 101 2.71 -3.73 -6.33
CA ALA A 101 2.63 -4.66 -7.45
C ALA A 101 3.25 -4.09 -8.76
N GLY A 102 3.09 -2.78 -9.01
CA GLY A 102 3.70 -2.12 -10.17
C GLY A 102 5.15 -1.70 -9.97
N MET A 103 5.67 -1.72 -8.72
CA MET A 103 6.97 -1.13 -8.37
C MET A 103 8.04 -2.16 -8.04
N ALA A 104 7.65 -3.38 -7.70
CA ALA A 104 8.56 -4.40 -7.15
C ALA A 104 9.49 -5.03 -8.18
N PHE A 105 9.16 -4.92 -9.46
CA PHE A 105 9.91 -5.55 -10.53
C PHE A 105 10.06 -4.62 -11.74
N SER A 106 11.29 -4.44 -12.22
CA SER A 106 11.58 -3.67 -13.42
C SER A 106 11.94 -4.56 -14.61
N LYS A 107 11.29 -4.33 -15.74
CA LYS A 107 11.58 -4.99 -17.02
C LYS A 107 12.82 -4.43 -17.70
N LYS A 108 13.28 -3.24 -17.28
CA LYS A 108 14.43 -2.53 -17.85
C LYS A 108 15.42 -2.17 -16.75
N ALA A 109 16.70 -2.13 -17.08
CA ALA A 109 17.70 -1.57 -16.18
C ALA A 109 17.53 -0.04 -16.08
N SER A 110 17.79 0.51 -14.89
CA SER A 110 17.87 1.95 -14.63
C SER A 110 19.21 2.28 -13.98
N ASN A 111 19.45 3.56 -13.70
CA ASN A 111 20.67 3.99 -13.00
C ASN A 111 20.75 3.48 -11.55
N LEU A 112 19.61 3.15 -10.95
CA LEU A 112 19.51 2.70 -9.55
C LEU A 112 19.36 1.19 -9.43
N ASN A 113 18.71 0.55 -10.40
CA ASN A 113 18.38 -0.88 -10.31
C ASN A 113 18.69 -1.61 -11.62
N PRO A 114 19.28 -2.81 -11.57
CA PRO A 114 19.33 -3.70 -12.73
C PRO A 114 17.90 -4.15 -13.07
N LYS A 115 17.76 -4.79 -14.23
CA LYS A 115 16.52 -5.51 -14.56
C LYS A 115 16.24 -6.58 -13.50
N GLY A 116 15.00 -6.66 -13.02
CA GLY A 116 14.58 -7.62 -12.01
C GLY A 116 13.93 -6.97 -10.80
N ALA A 117 14.11 -7.55 -9.64
CA ALA A 117 13.57 -7.02 -8.38
C ALA A 117 14.20 -5.65 -8.04
N THR A 118 13.36 -4.70 -7.66
CA THR A 118 13.78 -3.29 -7.43
C THR A 118 14.19 -3.03 -5.99
N GLY A 119 13.72 -3.85 -5.03
CA GLY A 119 13.85 -3.54 -3.60
C GLY A 119 13.04 -2.33 -3.16
N PHE A 120 11.96 -1.98 -3.91
CA PHE A 120 11.09 -0.85 -3.57
C PHE A 120 10.63 -0.92 -2.11
N GLY A 121 10.71 0.21 -1.43
CA GLY A 121 10.30 0.38 -0.04
C GLY A 121 11.48 0.38 0.95
N VAL A 122 12.63 -0.17 0.60
CA VAL A 122 13.78 -0.22 1.53
C VAL A 122 14.28 1.18 1.87
N ARG A 123 14.54 2.02 0.89
CA ARG A 123 15.00 3.41 1.10
C ARG A 123 13.93 4.27 1.75
N LEU A 124 12.67 4.10 1.32
CA LEU A 124 11.51 4.80 1.89
C LEU A 124 11.39 4.51 3.38
N LEU A 125 11.38 3.22 3.76
CA LEU A 125 11.22 2.83 5.16
C LEU A 125 12.41 3.26 6.02
N ASN A 126 13.64 3.11 5.52
CA ASN A 126 14.83 3.59 6.21
C ASN A 126 14.74 5.09 6.50
N LYS A 127 14.42 5.89 5.48
CA LYS A 127 14.29 7.35 5.61
C LYS A 127 13.14 7.75 6.53
N LEU A 128 12.03 7.02 6.48
CA LEU A 128 10.89 7.24 7.38
C LEU A 128 11.28 7.10 8.84
N ILE A 129 12.00 6.03 9.18
CA ILE A 129 12.45 5.77 10.55
C ILE A 129 13.47 6.83 11.00
N GLU A 130 14.50 7.06 10.18
CA GLU A 130 15.54 8.04 10.44
C GLU A 130 14.97 9.46 10.76
N GLU A 131 14.00 9.93 10.00
CA GLU A 131 13.47 11.30 10.18
C GLU A 131 12.42 11.44 11.27
N ASN A 132 11.73 10.36 11.65
CA ASN A 132 10.54 10.49 12.49
C ASN A 132 10.55 9.66 13.78
N TYR A 133 11.48 8.71 13.93
CA TYR A 133 11.43 7.74 15.03
C TYR A 133 12.77 7.44 15.70
N GLU A 134 13.87 8.06 15.25
CA GLU A 134 15.19 8.01 15.89
C GLU A 134 15.46 9.21 16.81
#